data_d53cd4918dfe3231e0c2d63d93b437c4
#
_entry.id   d53cd4918dfe3231e0c2d63d93b437c4
#
_cell.length_a   1.000
_cell.length_b   1.000
_cell.length_c   1.000
_cell.angle_alpha   90.00
_cell.angle_beta   90.00
_cell.angle_gamma   90.00
#
_symmetry.space_group_name_H-M   'P 1'
#
loop_
_entity.id
_entity.type
_entity.pdbx_description
1 polymer ?
#
loop_
_entity_poly.entity_id
_entity_poly.type
_entity_poly.pdbx_seq_one_letter_code
_entity_poly.pdbx_strand_id
1 'polypeptide(L)'
;MKQYLDLKNTPLKFHRIYAAVVLPLDMFLNIYSLITIIASIAKNGAGTWDWITLGTTIVYLVLIMASFRGLLVFKKRGLYAAWTLLGLQIVDNAYTFYLSYMAGDTVFMLSSVLSVLILSSIIVYYVLRRKLFTKEGIDVAAFMAKKSAESQRQQESFVPAKNVIDVVEEEKEEDVGEYDCPRCGYHITDGKVFCPKCGAQTRSVRR
;
A
#
# COMPACT_ATOMS: atom_id res chain seq x y z
N MET A 1 -20.31 -2.98 0.12
CA MET A 1 -20.07 -2.12 1.30
C MET A 1 -19.04 -2.72 2.28
N LYS A 2 -19.15 -3.99 2.75
CA LYS A 2 -18.16 -4.64 3.63
C LYS A 2 -16.72 -4.58 3.09
N GLN A 3 -16.50 -4.83 1.80
CA GLN A 3 -15.17 -4.87 1.18
C GLN A 3 -14.45 -3.51 1.22
N TYR A 4 -15.18 -2.39 1.08
CA TYR A 4 -14.59 -1.05 1.19
C TYR A 4 -14.16 -0.72 2.63
N LEU A 5 -14.94 -1.19 3.63
CA LEU A 5 -14.57 -1.07 5.04
C LEU A 5 -13.33 -1.89 5.36
N ASP A 6 -13.24 -3.13 4.85
CA ASP A 6 -12.07 -3.99 5.03
C ASP A 6 -10.82 -3.38 4.37
N LEU A 7 -10.95 -2.79 3.18
CA LEU A 7 -9.85 -2.10 2.51
C LEU A 7 -9.38 -0.86 3.26
N LYS A 8 -10.31 -0.09 3.86
CA LYS A 8 -9.97 1.11 4.64
C LYS A 8 -9.16 0.75 5.88
N ASN A 9 -9.51 -0.35 6.55
CA ASN A 9 -8.93 -0.78 7.82
C ASN A 9 -7.71 -1.72 7.66
N THR A 10 -7.49 -2.29 6.46
CA THR A 10 -6.38 -3.22 6.22
C THR A 10 -5.14 -2.46 5.75
N PRO A 11 -3.97 -2.68 6.38
CA PRO A 11 -2.72 -2.08 5.92
C PRO A 11 -2.31 -2.67 4.56
N LEU A 12 -2.41 -1.86 3.50
CA LEU A 12 -2.12 -2.25 2.12
C LEU A 12 -0.80 -1.66 1.59
N LYS A 13 0.09 -1.15 2.46
CA LYS A 13 1.37 -0.56 2.05
C LYS A 13 2.19 -1.52 1.18
N PHE A 14 2.34 -2.76 1.64
CA PHE A 14 3.06 -3.80 0.90
C PHE A 14 2.41 -4.12 -0.45
N HIS A 15 1.07 -4.25 -0.49
CA HIS A 15 0.34 -4.48 -1.74
C HIS A 15 0.60 -3.37 -2.77
N ARG A 16 0.61 -2.09 -2.33
CA ARG A 16 0.91 -0.95 -3.21
C ARG A 16 2.33 -1.03 -3.76
N ILE A 17 3.32 -1.32 -2.91
CA ILE A 17 4.71 -1.46 -3.34
C ILE A 17 4.84 -2.63 -4.31
N TYR A 18 4.28 -3.78 -4.00
CA TYR A 18 4.34 -4.96 -4.86
C TYR A 18 3.68 -4.71 -6.21
N ALA A 19 2.46 -4.18 -6.23
CA ALA A 19 1.72 -3.95 -7.47
C ALA A 19 2.26 -2.77 -8.29
N ALA A 20 2.73 -1.67 -7.66
CA ALA A 20 3.13 -0.47 -8.37
C ALA A 20 4.63 -0.40 -8.68
N VAL A 21 5.47 -1.15 -7.98
CA VAL A 21 6.92 -1.11 -8.15
C VAL A 21 7.47 -2.47 -8.58
N VAL A 22 7.20 -3.53 -7.80
CA VAL A 22 7.83 -4.83 -8.03
C VAL A 22 7.36 -5.47 -9.34
N LEU A 23 6.04 -5.52 -9.59
CA LEU A 23 5.52 -6.11 -10.83
C LEU A 23 5.93 -5.35 -12.10
N PRO A 24 5.89 -3.99 -12.17
CA PRO A 24 6.42 -3.27 -13.32
C PRO A 24 7.92 -3.45 -13.53
N LEU A 25 8.70 -3.53 -12.45
CA LEU A 25 10.14 -3.81 -12.54
C LEU A 25 10.39 -5.21 -13.10
N ASP A 26 9.68 -6.22 -12.59
CA ASP A 26 9.76 -7.59 -13.07
C ASP A 26 9.34 -7.69 -14.55
N MET A 27 8.29 -6.96 -14.95
CA MET A 27 7.87 -6.86 -16.35
C MET A 27 9.00 -6.27 -17.22
N PHE A 28 9.65 -5.19 -16.77
CA PHE A 28 10.73 -4.56 -17.50
C PHE A 28 11.93 -5.52 -17.67
N LEU A 29 12.32 -6.23 -16.62
CA LEU A 29 13.41 -7.20 -16.66
C LEU A 29 13.10 -8.36 -17.62
N ASN A 30 11.85 -8.85 -17.64
CA ASN A 30 11.44 -9.90 -18.57
C ASN A 30 11.38 -9.40 -20.04
N ILE A 31 11.00 -8.15 -20.30
CA ILE A 31 11.09 -7.55 -21.64
C ILE A 31 12.54 -7.45 -22.08
N TYR A 32 13.43 -7.00 -21.20
CA TYR A 32 14.87 -6.94 -21.51
C TYR A 32 15.42 -8.34 -21.82
N SER A 33 15.06 -9.36 -21.02
CA SER A 33 15.40 -10.77 -21.28
C SER A 33 14.90 -11.23 -22.63
N LEU A 34 13.65 -10.92 -22.98
CA LEU A 34 13.06 -11.27 -24.28
C LEU A 34 13.88 -10.68 -25.45
N ILE A 35 14.25 -9.41 -25.35
CA ILE A 35 15.06 -8.73 -26.39
C ILE A 35 16.42 -9.41 -26.52
N THR A 36 17.08 -9.75 -25.42
CA THR A 36 18.41 -10.38 -25.43
C THR A 36 18.36 -11.79 -26.01
N ILE A 37 17.31 -12.58 -25.71
CA ILE A 37 17.10 -13.91 -26.29
C ILE A 37 16.91 -13.82 -27.81
N ILE A 38 16.04 -12.91 -28.27
CA ILE A 38 15.80 -12.71 -29.71
C ILE A 38 17.08 -12.28 -30.43
N ALA A 39 17.85 -11.36 -29.84
CA ALA A 39 19.12 -10.92 -30.40
C ALA A 39 20.16 -12.06 -30.46
N SER A 40 20.21 -12.91 -29.45
CA SER A 40 21.07 -14.11 -29.42
C SER A 40 20.71 -15.10 -30.55
N ILE A 41 19.41 -15.40 -30.69
CA ILE A 41 18.89 -16.28 -31.74
C ILE A 41 19.23 -15.72 -33.14
N ALA A 42 19.05 -14.42 -33.34
CA ALA A 42 19.34 -13.78 -34.62
C ALA A 42 20.82 -13.82 -34.99
N LYS A 43 21.72 -13.76 -33.99
CA LYS A 43 23.17 -13.77 -34.20
C LYS A 43 23.76 -15.17 -34.34
N ASN A 44 23.31 -16.12 -33.53
CA ASN A 44 23.97 -17.41 -33.35
C ASN A 44 23.16 -18.59 -33.93
N GLY A 45 21.94 -18.34 -34.38
CA GLY A 45 20.94 -19.37 -34.67
C GLY A 45 20.22 -19.86 -33.42
N ALA A 46 19.07 -20.47 -33.59
CA ALA A 46 18.23 -20.95 -32.48
C ALA A 46 18.57 -22.39 -32.09
N GLY A 47 19.00 -22.60 -30.87
CA GLY A 47 19.03 -23.92 -30.23
C GLY A 47 17.71 -24.29 -29.55
N THR A 48 17.57 -25.56 -29.17
CA THR A 48 16.36 -26.04 -28.47
C THR A 48 16.11 -25.26 -27.15
N TRP A 49 17.17 -24.93 -26.42
CA TRP A 49 17.08 -24.17 -25.16
C TRP A 49 16.62 -22.75 -25.36
N ASP A 50 17.01 -22.10 -26.48
CA ASP A 50 16.59 -20.74 -26.77
C ASP A 50 15.07 -20.65 -26.97
N TRP A 51 14.47 -21.64 -27.66
CA TRP A 51 13.03 -21.73 -27.83
C TRP A 51 12.28 -21.98 -26.50
N ILE A 52 12.83 -22.82 -25.63
CA ILE A 52 12.25 -23.08 -24.31
C ILE A 52 12.29 -21.78 -23.47
N THR A 53 13.43 -21.10 -23.43
CA THR A 53 13.61 -19.85 -22.68
C THR A 53 12.72 -18.74 -23.24
N LEU A 54 12.59 -18.62 -24.55
CA LEU A 54 11.69 -17.69 -25.21
C LEU A 54 10.23 -17.94 -24.78
N GLY A 55 9.79 -19.19 -24.86
CA GLY A 55 8.44 -19.61 -24.48
C GLY A 55 8.14 -19.31 -23.01
N THR A 56 9.05 -19.66 -22.10
CA THR A 56 8.88 -19.38 -20.65
C THR A 56 8.85 -17.88 -20.36
N THR A 57 9.71 -17.08 -20.99
CA THR A 57 9.71 -15.61 -20.82
C THR A 57 8.38 -14.99 -21.28
N ILE A 58 7.79 -15.47 -22.38
CA ILE A 58 6.47 -15.02 -22.85
C ILE A 58 5.39 -15.38 -21.83
N VAL A 59 5.40 -16.59 -21.28
CA VAL A 59 4.45 -17.02 -20.25
C VAL A 59 4.57 -16.13 -19.00
N TYR A 60 5.78 -15.82 -18.55
CA TYR A 60 6.01 -14.88 -17.44
C TYR A 60 5.43 -13.51 -17.73
N LEU A 61 5.66 -12.93 -18.89
CA LEU A 61 5.12 -11.60 -19.27
C LEU A 61 3.59 -11.59 -19.25
N VAL A 62 2.93 -12.63 -19.79
CA VAL A 62 1.47 -12.74 -19.75
C VAL A 62 0.95 -12.82 -18.31
N LEU A 63 1.59 -13.62 -17.45
CA LEU A 63 1.20 -13.76 -16.05
C LEU A 63 1.45 -12.46 -15.25
N ILE A 64 2.55 -11.75 -15.50
CA ILE A 64 2.84 -10.46 -14.88
C ILE A 64 1.77 -9.44 -15.26
N MET A 65 1.42 -9.32 -16.54
CA MET A 65 0.37 -8.39 -17.00
C MET A 65 -0.99 -8.73 -16.42
N ALA A 66 -1.37 -10.01 -16.39
CA ALA A 66 -2.63 -10.47 -15.80
C ALA A 66 -2.67 -10.19 -14.29
N SER A 67 -1.56 -10.43 -13.59
CA SER A 67 -1.39 -10.15 -12.16
C SER A 67 -1.50 -8.66 -11.89
N PHE A 68 -0.75 -7.84 -12.62
CA PHE A 68 -0.72 -6.40 -12.47
C PHE A 68 -2.13 -5.78 -12.57
N ARG A 69 -2.83 -6.01 -13.70
CA ARG A 69 -4.20 -5.49 -13.87
C ARG A 69 -5.16 -6.03 -12.82
N GLY A 70 -5.06 -7.31 -12.49
CA GLY A 70 -5.98 -7.94 -11.56
C GLY A 70 -5.76 -7.53 -10.11
N LEU A 71 -4.50 -7.36 -9.69
CA LEU A 71 -4.16 -6.91 -8.33
C LEU A 71 -4.55 -5.46 -8.11
N LEU A 72 -4.33 -4.56 -9.10
CA LEU A 72 -4.72 -3.15 -9.00
C LEU A 72 -6.22 -2.97 -8.74
N VAL A 73 -7.06 -3.81 -9.33
CA VAL A 73 -8.53 -3.74 -9.17
C VAL A 73 -9.08 -4.81 -8.23
N PHE A 74 -8.25 -5.49 -7.47
CA PHE A 74 -8.63 -6.55 -6.51
C PHE A 74 -9.49 -7.66 -7.11
N LYS A 75 -9.21 -8.08 -8.36
CA LYS A 75 -9.90 -9.20 -9.01
C LYS A 75 -9.29 -10.54 -8.63
N LYS A 76 -10.14 -11.55 -8.38
CA LYS A 76 -9.70 -12.93 -8.09
C LYS A 76 -8.82 -13.52 -9.20
N ARG A 77 -9.11 -13.23 -10.46
CA ARG A 77 -8.30 -13.71 -11.60
C ARG A 77 -6.86 -13.21 -11.52
N GLY A 78 -6.66 -11.94 -11.13
CA GLY A 78 -5.32 -11.39 -10.93
C GLY A 78 -4.59 -12.01 -9.74
N LEU A 79 -5.31 -12.34 -8.66
CA LEU A 79 -4.74 -13.06 -7.53
C LEU A 79 -4.26 -14.47 -7.93
N TYR A 80 -5.06 -15.20 -8.70
CA TYR A 80 -4.66 -16.52 -9.20
C TYR A 80 -3.47 -16.43 -10.16
N ALA A 81 -3.47 -15.46 -11.08
CA ALA A 81 -2.31 -15.22 -11.94
C ALA A 81 -1.04 -14.90 -11.14
N ALA A 82 -1.15 -14.09 -10.08
CA ALA A 82 -0.03 -13.79 -9.18
C ALA A 82 0.46 -15.05 -8.43
N TRP A 83 -0.44 -15.91 -7.95
CA TRP A 83 -0.04 -17.18 -7.32
C TRP A 83 0.64 -18.13 -8.30
N THR A 84 0.13 -18.23 -9.54
CA THR A 84 0.77 -19.03 -10.59
C THR A 84 2.16 -18.49 -10.93
N LEU A 85 2.29 -17.17 -11.09
CA LEU A 85 3.58 -16.50 -11.33
C LEU A 85 4.58 -16.78 -10.20
N LEU A 86 4.18 -16.54 -8.95
CA LEU A 86 5.04 -16.78 -7.78
C LEU A 86 5.41 -18.26 -7.64
N GLY A 87 4.48 -19.17 -7.93
CA GLY A 87 4.74 -20.61 -7.91
C GLY A 87 5.79 -21.02 -8.98
N LEU A 88 5.66 -20.50 -10.20
CA LEU A 88 6.66 -20.74 -11.25
C LEU A 88 8.03 -20.16 -10.89
N GLN A 89 8.07 -18.95 -10.31
CA GLN A 89 9.32 -18.35 -9.83
C GLN A 89 9.99 -19.17 -8.72
N ILE A 90 9.21 -19.81 -7.84
CA ILE A 90 9.76 -20.73 -6.84
C ILE A 90 10.38 -21.95 -7.49
N VAL A 91 9.71 -22.56 -8.49
CA VAL A 91 10.25 -23.70 -9.24
C VAL A 91 11.55 -23.32 -9.95
N ASP A 92 11.59 -22.18 -10.61
CA ASP A 92 12.79 -21.64 -11.27
C ASP A 92 13.96 -21.44 -10.30
N ASN A 93 13.68 -20.85 -9.13
CA ASN A 93 14.71 -20.66 -8.09
C ASN A 93 15.20 -22.00 -7.50
N ALA A 94 14.31 -23.00 -7.37
CA ALA A 94 14.69 -24.33 -6.93
C ALA A 94 15.59 -25.03 -7.98
N TYR A 95 15.29 -24.86 -9.25
CA TYR A 95 16.12 -25.35 -10.34
C TYR A 95 17.48 -24.65 -10.39
N THR A 96 17.49 -23.33 -10.27
CA THR A 96 18.73 -22.53 -10.18
C THR A 96 19.59 -22.96 -8.98
N PHE A 97 18.96 -23.20 -7.82
CA PHE A 97 19.64 -23.72 -6.65
C PHE A 97 20.32 -25.07 -6.94
N TYR A 98 19.61 -26.00 -7.58
CA TYR A 98 20.16 -27.30 -7.93
C TYR A 98 21.37 -27.19 -8.88
N LEU A 99 21.27 -26.36 -9.92
CA LEU A 99 22.39 -26.14 -10.86
C LEU A 99 23.60 -25.50 -10.15
N SER A 100 23.35 -24.51 -9.27
CA SER A 100 24.42 -23.85 -8.52
C SER A 100 25.10 -24.79 -7.51
N TYR A 101 24.31 -25.69 -6.91
CA TYR A 101 24.85 -26.76 -6.05
C TYR A 101 25.78 -27.68 -6.83
N MET A 102 25.38 -28.12 -8.01
CA MET A 102 26.22 -28.98 -8.89
C MET A 102 27.48 -28.26 -9.38
N ALA A 103 27.42 -26.95 -9.56
CA ALA A 103 28.56 -26.11 -9.96
C ALA A 103 29.46 -25.67 -8.78
N GLY A 104 29.04 -25.88 -7.53
CA GLY A 104 29.74 -25.40 -6.34
C GLY A 104 29.64 -23.90 -6.11
N ASP A 105 28.68 -23.21 -6.73
CA ASP A 105 28.51 -21.76 -6.62
C ASP A 105 27.62 -21.38 -5.41
N THR A 106 28.29 -21.09 -4.29
CA THR A 106 27.63 -20.77 -3.02
C THR A 106 26.83 -19.45 -3.06
N VAL A 107 27.24 -18.48 -3.88
CA VAL A 107 26.59 -17.18 -3.96
C VAL A 107 25.20 -17.32 -4.61
N PHE A 108 25.12 -18.02 -5.73
CA PHE A 108 23.83 -18.29 -6.40
C PHE A 108 22.92 -19.22 -5.59
N MET A 109 23.49 -20.20 -4.87
CA MET A 109 22.72 -21.04 -3.93
C MET A 109 22.05 -20.18 -2.86
N LEU A 110 22.80 -19.30 -2.19
CA LEU A 110 22.26 -18.42 -1.13
C LEU A 110 21.22 -17.46 -1.67
N SER A 111 21.46 -16.87 -2.85
CA SER A 111 20.51 -16.01 -3.55
C SER A 111 19.19 -16.72 -3.85
N SER A 112 19.25 -17.96 -4.34
CA SER A 112 18.04 -18.75 -4.64
C SER A 112 17.23 -19.07 -3.38
N VAL A 113 17.88 -19.43 -2.28
CA VAL A 113 17.21 -19.66 -0.98
C VAL A 113 16.50 -18.38 -0.51
N LEU A 114 17.20 -17.25 -0.53
CA LEU A 114 16.63 -15.96 -0.12
C LEU A 114 15.43 -15.58 -0.99
N SER A 115 15.53 -15.77 -2.30
CA SER A 115 14.43 -15.53 -3.24
C SER A 115 13.20 -16.38 -2.91
N VAL A 116 13.37 -17.68 -2.65
CA VAL A 116 12.26 -18.59 -2.27
C VAL A 116 11.60 -18.14 -0.98
N LEU A 117 12.35 -17.69 0.03
CA LEU A 117 11.81 -17.18 1.28
C LEU A 117 10.97 -15.92 1.07
N ILE A 118 11.45 -14.98 0.24
CA ILE A 118 10.73 -13.76 -0.10
C ILE A 118 9.44 -14.09 -0.86
N LEU A 119 9.51 -14.92 -1.90
CA LEU A 119 8.34 -15.32 -2.70
C LEU A 119 7.28 -16.03 -1.85
N SER A 120 7.72 -16.94 -0.96
CA SER A 120 6.83 -17.64 -0.03
C SER A 120 6.12 -16.65 0.91
N SER A 121 6.84 -15.65 1.42
CA SER A 121 6.28 -14.60 2.28
C SER A 121 5.20 -13.78 1.53
N ILE A 122 5.41 -13.50 0.25
CA ILE A 122 4.43 -12.80 -0.61
C ILE A 122 3.17 -13.67 -0.79
N ILE A 123 3.34 -14.96 -1.03
CA ILE A 123 2.21 -15.90 -1.15
C ILE A 123 1.39 -15.89 0.14
N VAL A 124 2.03 -16.07 1.31
CA VAL A 124 1.36 -16.04 2.61
C VAL A 124 0.62 -14.72 2.81
N TYR A 125 1.24 -13.59 2.50
CA TYR A 125 0.59 -12.28 2.55
C TYR A 125 -0.73 -12.25 1.77
N TYR A 126 -0.75 -12.75 0.53
CA TYR A 126 -1.95 -12.77 -0.30
C TYR A 126 -2.96 -13.83 0.11
N VAL A 127 -2.53 -14.98 0.64
CA VAL A 127 -3.43 -16.01 1.21
C VAL A 127 -4.23 -15.42 2.37
N LEU A 128 -3.58 -14.72 3.30
CA LEU A 128 -4.25 -14.08 4.43
C LEU A 128 -5.26 -13.01 3.98
N ARG A 129 -5.01 -12.36 2.84
CA ARG A 129 -5.85 -11.26 2.32
C ARG A 129 -6.77 -11.67 1.15
N ARG A 130 -6.90 -12.97 0.87
CA ARG A 130 -7.72 -13.48 -0.25
C ARG A 130 -9.17 -12.99 -0.26
N LYS A 131 -9.72 -12.68 0.92
CA LYS A 131 -11.10 -12.17 1.06
C LYS A 131 -11.32 -10.79 0.44
N LEU A 132 -10.25 -9.99 0.27
CA LEU A 132 -10.32 -8.68 -0.36
C LEU A 132 -10.54 -8.76 -1.90
N PHE A 133 -10.25 -9.91 -2.49
CA PHE A 133 -10.36 -10.11 -3.93
C PHE A 133 -11.71 -10.70 -4.30
N THR A 134 -12.46 -10.04 -5.19
CA THR A 134 -13.78 -10.46 -5.69
C THR A 134 -13.75 -10.83 -7.16
N LYS A 135 -14.82 -11.44 -7.67
CA LYS A 135 -14.95 -11.76 -9.11
C LYS A 135 -14.99 -10.48 -9.96
N GLU A 136 -15.71 -9.49 -9.49
CA GLU A 136 -15.93 -8.21 -10.20
C GLU A 136 -14.77 -7.23 -10.01
N GLY A 137 -14.04 -7.37 -8.89
CA GLY A 137 -13.02 -6.42 -8.47
C GLY A 137 -13.63 -5.21 -7.77
N ILE A 138 -12.80 -4.18 -7.56
CA ILE A 138 -13.20 -2.92 -6.95
C ILE A 138 -13.00 -1.82 -7.98
N ASP A 139 -13.96 -0.93 -8.09
CA ASP A 139 -13.76 0.33 -8.79
C ASP A 139 -12.86 1.22 -7.94
N VAL A 140 -11.58 1.22 -8.29
CA VAL A 140 -10.55 2.00 -7.58
C VAL A 140 -10.82 3.50 -7.72
N ALA A 141 -11.37 3.96 -8.85
CA ALA A 141 -11.69 5.36 -9.07
C ALA A 141 -12.82 5.81 -8.13
N ALA A 142 -13.91 5.05 -8.04
CA ALA A 142 -15.00 5.32 -7.12
C ALA A 142 -14.55 5.22 -5.64
N PHE A 143 -13.66 4.26 -5.32
CA PHE A 143 -13.09 4.14 -3.98
C PHE A 143 -12.24 5.37 -3.60
N MET A 144 -11.37 5.82 -4.52
CA MET A 144 -10.50 6.99 -4.28
C MET A 144 -11.29 8.28 -4.22
N ALA A 145 -12.33 8.46 -5.08
CA ALA A 145 -13.24 9.61 -5.04
C ALA A 145 -13.98 9.67 -3.69
N LYS A 146 -14.48 8.54 -3.19
CA LYS A 146 -15.14 8.50 -1.89
C LYS A 146 -14.21 8.83 -0.74
N LYS A 147 -12.96 8.35 -0.79
CA LYS A 147 -11.95 8.64 0.23
C LYS A 147 -11.54 10.12 0.24
N SER A 148 -11.39 10.75 -0.93
CA SER A 148 -11.10 12.19 -1.02
C SER A 148 -12.26 13.04 -0.50
N ALA A 149 -13.50 12.68 -0.83
CA ALA A 149 -14.69 13.36 -0.29
C ALA A 149 -14.82 13.21 1.24
N GLU A 150 -14.52 12.04 1.80
CA GLU A 150 -14.48 11.85 3.27
C GLU A 150 -13.38 12.70 3.92
N SER A 151 -12.19 12.79 3.29
CA SER A 151 -11.09 13.60 3.79
C SER A 151 -11.41 15.11 3.74
N GLN A 152 -12.09 15.58 2.69
CA GLN A 152 -12.55 16.95 2.59
C GLN A 152 -13.58 17.30 3.67
N ARG A 153 -14.57 16.43 3.90
CA ARG A 153 -15.54 16.61 4.99
C ARG A 153 -14.89 16.65 6.37
N GLN A 154 -13.83 15.86 6.61
CA GLN A 154 -13.08 15.92 7.86
C GLN A 154 -12.29 17.22 7.99
N GLN A 155 -11.75 17.78 6.91
CA GLN A 155 -11.11 19.08 6.90
C GLN A 155 -12.09 20.23 7.09
N GLU A 156 -13.26 20.16 6.44
CA GLU A 156 -14.34 21.16 6.62
C GLU A 156 -14.91 21.14 8.06
N SER A 157 -14.98 19.97 8.70
CA SER A 157 -15.37 19.87 10.10
C SER A 157 -14.29 20.35 11.08
N PHE A 158 -13.06 20.54 10.62
CA PHE A 158 -11.91 21.04 11.35
C PHE A 158 -11.53 22.47 10.91
N VAL A 159 -12.50 23.27 10.44
CA VAL A 159 -12.27 24.70 10.30
C VAL A 159 -12.08 25.23 11.73
N PRO A 160 -10.87 25.62 12.15
CA PRO A 160 -10.73 26.32 13.40
C PRO A 160 -11.61 27.57 13.31
N ALA A 161 -12.36 27.84 14.34
CA ALA A 161 -13.23 29.01 14.49
C ALA A 161 -12.41 30.31 14.48
N LYS A 162 -11.72 30.59 13.37
CA LYS A 162 -10.80 31.72 13.21
C LYS A 162 -11.40 32.86 12.36
N ASN A 163 -12.59 32.69 11.79
CA ASN A 163 -13.22 33.69 10.94
C ASN A 163 -14.64 34.07 11.40
N VAL A 164 -14.91 34.02 12.71
CA VAL A 164 -16.15 34.61 13.29
C VAL A 164 -15.81 35.81 14.18
N ILE A 165 -14.72 36.54 13.87
CA ILE A 165 -14.31 37.72 14.67
C ILE A 165 -14.51 39.00 13.85
N ASP A 166 -15.28 39.04 12.81
CA ASP A 166 -15.51 40.31 12.09
C ASP A 166 -16.97 40.74 11.94
N VAL A 167 -17.89 40.17 12.69
CA VAL A 167 -19.27 40.78 12.80
C VAL A 167 -19.80 40.49 14.22
N VAL A 168 -19.28 41.12 15.22
CA VAL A 168 -20.11 41.41 16.41
C VAL A 168 -19.83 42.86 16.82
N GLU A 169 -20.79 43.70 16.52
CA GLU A 169 -21.01 44.99 17.12
C GLU A 169 -20.88 44.96 18.65
N GLU A 170 -20.39 46.08 19.16
CA GLU A 170 -20.38 46.50 20.56
C GLU A 170 -21.45 45.86 21.44
N GLU A 171 -21.13 44.82 22.17
CA GLU A 171 -21.84 44.44 23.37
C GLU A 171 -20.85 44.34 24.54
N LYS A 172 -20.96 45.35 25.38
CA LYS A 172 -20.58 45.47 26.81
C LYS A 172 -19.49 44.51 27.28
N GLU A 173 -18.35 45.11 27.68
CA GLU A 173 -17.41 44.57 28.65
C GLU A 173 -18.14 44.03 29.90
N GLU A 174 -18.55 42.75 29.87
CA GLU A 174 -18.83 42.04 31.11
C GLU A 174 -17.51 41.79 31.82
N ASP A 175 -17.41 42.35 32.99
CA ASP A 175 -16.36 42.16 33.98
C ASP A 175 -15.94 40.68 34.05
N VAL A 176 -14.82 40.35 33.44
CA VAL A 176 -14.27 38.99 33.43
C VAL A 176 -13.56 38.79 34.78
N GLY A 177 -14.38 38.51 35.80
CA GLY A 177 -13.93 38.33 37.16
C GLY A 177 -12.75 37.39 37.31
N GLU A 178 -11.80 37.80 38.12
CA GLU A 178 -10.69 36.96 38.61
C GLU A 178 -11.27 35.74 39.36
N TYR A 179 -10.72 34.57 39.14
CA TYR A 179 -11.17 33.34 39.81
C TYR A 179 -10.03 32.33 39.99
N ASP A 180 -10.16 31.50 41.01
CA ASP A 180 -9.17 30.48 41.32
C ASP A 180 -9.49 29.15 40.61
N CYS A 181 -8.46 28.47 40.11
CA CYS A 181 -8.61 27.15 39.48
C CYS A 181 -9.10 26.11 40.52
N PRO A 182 -10.24 25.46 40.29
CA PRO A 182 -10.80 24.52 41.24
C PRO A 182 -9.94 23.27 41.47
N ARG A 183 -8.96 23.03 40.60
CA ARG A 183 -8.09 21.85 40.66
C ARG A 183 -6.76 22.11 41.39
N CYS A 184 -6.16 23.27 41.22
CA CYS A 184 -4.83 23.57 41.75
C CYS A 184 -4.71 24.91 42.52
N GLY A 185 -5.81 25.64 42.67
CA GLY A 185 -5.82 26.94 43.39
C GLY A 185 -5.04 28.07 42.72
N TYR A 186 -4.65 27.89 41.44
CA TYR A 186 -3.92 28.96 40.73
C TYR A 186 -4.88 30.08 40.35
N HIS A 187 -4.51 31.32 40.71
CA HIS A 187 -5.30 32.50 40.41
C HIS A 187 -5.22 32.89 38.92
N ILE A 188 -6.38 33.03 38.28
CA ILE A 188 -6.52 33.28 36.85
C ILE A 188 -7.15 34.65 36.66
N THR A 189 -6.38 35.57 36.04
CA THR A 189 -6.78 36.96 35.86
C THR A 189 -7.33 37.29 34.47
N ASP A 190 -7.08 36.44 33.46
CA ASP A 190 -7.31 36.78 32.04
C ASP A 190 -8.53 36.09 31.43
N GLY A 191 -9.49 35.60 32.21
CA GLY A 191 -10.67 34.91 31.70
C GLY A 191 -10.39 33.61 30.89
N LYS A 192 -9.21 33.03 31.02
CA LYS A 192 -8.75 31.85 30.27
C LYS A 192 -9.61 30.64 30.62
N VAL A 193 -10.08 29.92 29.60
CA VAL A 193 -10.89 28.69 29.72
C VAL A 193 -10.10 27.51 30.31
N PHE A 194 -8.77 27.56 30.24
CA PHE A 194 -7.88 26.51 30.75
C PHE A 194 -6.87 27.13 31.73
N CYS A 195 -6.63 26.44 32.83
CA CYS A 195 -5.63 26.83 33.79
C CYS A 195 -4.22 26.71 33.22
N PRO A 196 -3.39 27.76 33.17
CA PRO A 196 -2.03 27.71 32.63
C PRO A 196 -1.08 26.83 33.45
N LYS A 197 -1.40 26.56 34.73
CA LYS A 197 -0.56 25.79 35.65
C LYS A 197 -0.82 24.28 35.57
N CYS A 198 -2.07 23.83 35.42
CA CYS A 198 -2.43 22.40 35.46
C CYS A 198 -3.20 21.91 34.25
N GLY A 199 -3.52 22.79 33.28
CA GLY A 199 -4.26 22.42 32.06
C GLY A 199 -5.75 22.08 32.29
N ALA A 200 -6.27 22.20 33.50
CA ALA A 200 -7.67 21.89 33.78
C ALA A 200 -8.60 22.93 33.14
N GLN A 201 -9.73 22.45 32.56
CA GLN A 201 -10.77 23.36 32.08
C GLN A 201 -11.47 24.02 33.24
N THR A 202 -11.49 25.36 33.24
CA THR A 202 -11.94 26.20 34.37
C THR A 202 -13.33 26.78 34.17
N ARG A 203 -13.80 26.88 32.91
CA ARG A 203 -15.16 27.32 32.58
C ARG A 203 -15.74 26.39 31.50
N SER A 204 -17.00 26.02 31.66
CA SER A 204 -17.77 25.41 30.58
C SER A 204 -18.25 26.52 29.64
N VAL A 205 -17.81 26.46 28.39
CA VAL A 205 -18.38 27.29 27.32
C VAL A 205 -19.84 26.85 27.18
N ARG A 206 -20.80 27.63 27.69
CA ARG A 206 -22.22 27.42 27.37
C ARG A 206 -22.39 27.68 25.89
N ARG A 207 -22.81 26.64 25.15
CA ARG A 207 -23.30 26.74 23.77
C ARG A 207 -24.72 27.26 23.78
#